data_d2fbc0059992568c2ffc6894d95e7288
#
_entry.id   d2fbc0059992568c2ffc6894d95e7288
#
_cell.length_a   1.000
_cell.length_b   1.000
_cell.length_c   1.000
_cell.angle_alpha   90.00
_cell.angle_beta   90.00
_cell.angle_gamma   90.00
#
_symmetry.space_group_name_H-M   'P 1'
#
loop_
_entity.id
_entity.type
_entity.pdbx_description
1 polymer ?
#
loop_
_entity_poly.entity_id
_entity_poly.type
_entity_poly.pdbx_seq_one_letter_code
_entity_poly.pdbx_strand_id
1 'polypeptide(L)'
;MKNSLFPSVREAVLVIVITAFFLILTAVCIGLRPEHFLMAGVFLLLFFAGQTTRKLAVALLPFFIFGISYDWMRVYPNYQVNPIDVKGLYEAEKSLFGLSVDGAVLIPCEYFALNHCPVADFFAGIFYLCWVPVPIAFGVWLYLKGDRKIYLRFAMVFL
;
A
#
# COMPACT_ATOMS: atom_id res chain seq x y z
N MET A 1 -4.39 -18.91 26.13
CA MET A 1 -4.15 -19.42 24.76
C MET A 1 -3.06 -20.49 24.84
N LYS A 2 -3.33 -21.73 24.39
CA LYS A 2 -2.33 -22.80 24.36
C LYS A 2 -1.12 -22.34 23.53
N ASN A 3 0.07 -22.48 24.09
CA ASN A 3 1.35 -22.17 23.42
C ASN A 3 1.70 -23.24 22.35
N SER A 4 0.85 -23.39 21.36
CA SER A 4 1.06 -24.32 20.27
C SER A 4 1.84 -23.64 19.14
N LEU A 5 2.92 -24.27 18.69
CA LEU A 5 3.72 -23.79 17.57
C LEU A 5 2.86 -23.67 16.31
N PHE A 6 2.00 -24.64 16.07
CA PHE A 6 1.09 -24.65 14.92
C PHE A 6 -0.30 -24.10 15.26
N PRO A 7 -1.02 -23.52 14.30
CA PRO A 7 -2.41 -23.10 14.47
C PRO A 7 -3.31 -24.31 14.73
N SER A 8 -4.43 -24.09 15.38
CA SER A 8 -5.47 -25.12 15.46
C SER A 8 -6.01 -25.42 14.04
N VAL A 9 -6.53 -26.61 13.84
CA VAL A 9 -7.11 -27.01 12.54
C VAL A 9 -8.19 -26.02 12.07
N ARG A 10 -9.01 -25.53 13.00
CA ARG A 10 -10.04 -24.52 12.70
C ARG A 10 -9.44 -23.20 12.22
N GLU A 11 -8.40 -22.69 12.89
CA GLU A 11 -7.69 -21.46 12.48
C GLU A 11 -7.02 -21.63 11.12
N ALA A 12 -6.37 -22.77 10.89
CA ALA A 12 -5.72 -23.08 9.62
C ALA A 12 -6.74 -23.12 8.46
N VAL A 13 -7.83 -23.85 8.62
CA VAL A 13 -8.89 -23.93 7.62
C VAL A 13 -9.51 -22.55 7.36
N LEU A 14 -9.82 -21.80 8.41
CA LEU A 14 -10.40 -20.47 8.28
C LEU A 14 -9.49 -19.52 7.47
N VAL A 15 -8.20 -19.49 7.78
CA VAL A 15 -7.25 -18.63 7.09
C VAL A 15 -7.07 -19.03 5.64
N ILE A 16 -7.00 -20.34 5.34
CA ILE A 16 -6.89 -20.83 3.97
C ILE A 16 -8.16 -20.46 3.18
N VAL A 17 -9.34 -20.66 3.75
CA VAL A 17 -10.62 -20.32 3.11
C VAL A 17 -10.73 -18.83 2.84
N ILE A 18 -10.38 -17.97 3.81
CA ILE A 18 -10.40 -16.52 3.61
C ILE A 18 -9.41 -16.10 2.53
N THR A 19 -8.19 -16.66 2.53
CA THR A 19 -7.18 -16.34 1.51
C THR A 19 -7.61 -16.79 0.13
N ALA A 20 -8.18 -18.01 0.02
CA ALA A 20 -8.72 -18.52 -1.24
C ALA A 20 -9.89 -17.65 -1.74
N PHE A 21 -10.82 -17.29 -0.85
CA PHE A 21 -11.92 -16.39 -1.17
C PHE A 21 -11.44 -15.02 -1.67
N PHE A 22 -10.44 -14.42 -0.99
CA PHE A 22 -9.81 -13.19 -1.45
C PHE A 22 -9.25 -13.33 -2.88
N LEU A 23 -8.49 -14.39 -3.17
CA LEU A 23 -7.89 -14.59 -4.49
C LEU A 23 -8.96 -14.82 -5.56
N ILE A 24 -9.99 -15.62 -5.27
CA ILE A 24 -11.10 -15.89 -6.21
C ILE A 24 -11.87 -14.58 -6.49
N LEU A 25 -12.21 -13.83 -5.45
CA LEU A 25 -12.95 -12.58 -5.60
C LEU A 25 -12.13 -11.54 -6.39
N THR A 26 -10.84 -11.44 -6.10
CA THR A 26 -9.91 -10.57 -6.84
C THR A 26 -9.79 -11.00 -8.31
N ALA A 27 -9.72 -12.32 -8.58
CA ALA A 27 -9.69 -12.84 -9.95
C ALA A 27 -10.93 -12.42 -10.77
N VAL A 28 -12.10 -12.47 -10.13
CA VAL A 28 -13.36 -12.14 -10.79
C VAL A 28 -13.54 -10.63 -10.99
N CYS A 29 -13.16 -9.81 -9.99
CA CYS A 29 -13.46 -8.38 -9.97
C CYS A 29 -12.43 -7.53 -10.72
N ILE A 30 -11.13 -7.81 -10.56
CA ILE A 30 -10.05 -6.94 -11.08
C ILE A 30 -8.95 -7.68 -11.83
N GLY A 31 -9.00 -9.01 -11.85
CA GLY A 31 -7.94 -9.84 -12.41
C GLY A 31 -6.75 -10.05 -11.47
N LEU A 32 -6.19 -11.26 -11.51
CA LEU A 32 -5.04 -11.62 -10.67
C LEU A 32 -3.74 -11.01 -11.20
N ARG A 33 -2.89 -10.61 -10.25
CA ARG A 33 -1.54 -10.07 -10.48
C ARG A 33 -0.54 -10.69 -9.51
N PRO A 34 0.77 -10.62 -9.80
CA PRO A 34 1.80 -11.15 -8.92
C PRO A 34 1.73 -10.62 -7.48
N GLU A 35 1.36 -9.34 -7.30
CA GLU A 35 1.24 -8.71 -5.99
C GLU A 35 0.19 -9.36 -5.09
N HIS A 36 -0.91 -9.89 -5.64
CA HIS A 36 -1.94 -10.58 -4.85
C HIS A 36 -1.41 -11.89 -4.29
N PHE A 37 -0.66 -12.64 -5.09
CA PHE A 37 0.00 -13.87 -4.63
C PHE A 37 1.10 -13.57 -3.61
N LEU A 38 1.85 -12.48 -3.80
CA LEU A 38 2.86 -12.03 -2.85
C LEU A 38 2.23 -11.70 -1.49
N MET A 39 1.16 -10.90 -1.46
CA MET A 39 0.44 -10.55 -0.24
C MET A 39 -0.13 -11.80 0.46
N ALA A 40 -0.82 -12.65 -0.29
CA ALA A 40 -1.37 -13.89 0.24
C ALA A 40 -0.26 -14.81 0.77
N GLY A 41 0.82 -14.97 0.01
CA GLY A 41 1.97 -15.80 0.38
C GLY A 41 2.67 -15.30 1.64
N VAL A 42 2.95 -14.00 1.74
CA VAL A 42 3.58 -13.39 2.93
C VAL A 42 2.67 -13.57 4.15
N PHE A 43 1.36 -13.32 4.02
CA PHE A 43 0.42 -13.52 5.11
C PHE A 43 0.38 -14.98 5.59
N LEU A 44 0.24 -15.93 4.66
CA LEU A 44 0.23 -17.37 4.99
C LEU A 44 1.55 -17.82 5.61
N LEU A 45 2.68 -17.37 5.04
CA LEU A 45 4.00 -17.70 5.58
C LEU A 45 4.14 -17.20 7.02
N LEU A 46 3.82 -15.96 7.30
CA LEU A 46 3.85 -15.40 8.66
C LEU A 46 2.88 -16.14 9.60
N PHE A 47 1.71 -16.52 9.12
CA PHE A 47 0.69 -17.18 9.93
C PHE A 47 1.10 -18.61 10.31
N PHE A 48 1.74 -19.35 9.42
CA PHE A 48 2.10 -20.76 9.63
C PHE A 48 3.54 -20.96 10.16
N ALA A 49 4.46 -19.98 10.02
CA ALA A 49 5.84 -20.11 10.41
C ALA A 49 6.05 -20.26 11.93
N GLY A 50 5.13 -19.73 12.76
CA GLY A 50 5.27 -19.87 14.20
C GLY A 50 4.29 -19.02 15.00
N GLN A 51 4.30 -19.15 16.33
CA GLN A 51 3.37 -18.43 17.19
C GLN A 51 3.62 -16.91 17.19
N THR A 52 4.90 -16.50 17.21
CA THR A 52 5.28 -15.08 17.22
C THR A 52 4.94 -14.41 15.90
N THR A 53 5.27 -15.06 14.79
CA THR A 53 4.97 -14.57 13.44
C THR A 53 3.47 -14.53 13.16
N ARG A 54 2.70 -15.49 13.70
CA ARG A 54 1.23 -15.48 13.62
C ARG A 54 0.63 -14.26 14.32
N LYS A 55 1.12 -13.93 15.53
CA LYS A 55 0.68 -12.72 16.23
C LYS A 55 1.02 -11.45 15.43
N LEU A 56 2.19 -11.44 14.78
CA LEU A 56 2.60 -10.36 13.90
C LEU A 56 1.69 -10.30 12.66
N ALA A 57 1.40 -11.43 12.00
CA ALA A 57 0.50 -11.48 10.85
C ALA A 57 -0.88 -10.89 11.17
N VAL A 58 -1.46 -11.26 12.32
CA VAL A 58 -2.73 -10.70 12.78
C VAL A 58 -2.61 -9.21 13.11
N ALA A 59 -1.50 -8.79 13.70
CA ALA A 59 -1.24 -7.39 13.97
C ALA A 59 -1.13 -6.56 12.67
N LEU A 60 -0.55 -7.11 11.61
CA LEU A 60 -0.40 -6.44 10.31
C LEU A 60 -1.68 -6.43 9.45
N LEU A 61 -2.79 -7.03 9.90
CA LEU A 61 -4.05 -7.02 9.15
C LEU A 61 -4.49 -5.62 8.64
N PRO A 62 -4.39 -4.52 9.42
CA PRO A 62 -4.73 -3.20 8.90
C PRO A 62 -3.95 -2.82 7.64
N PHE A 63 -2.67 -3.16 7.57
CA PHE A 63 -1.83 -2.87 6.40
C PHE A 63 -2.18 -3.77 5.20
N PHE A 64 -2.54 -5.03 5.43
CA PHE A 64 -3.06 -5.91 4.38
C PHE A 64 -4.41 -5.41 3.86
N ILE A 65 -5.32 -5.00 4.76
CA ILE A 65 -6.62 -4.43 4.38
C ILE A 65 -6.42 -3.15 3.58
N PHE A 66 -5.51 -2.26 3.99
CA PHE A 66 -5.15 -1.07 3.23
C PHE A 66 -4.68 -1.42 1.82
N GLY A 67 -3.73 -2.35 1.67
CA GLY A 67 -3.22 -2.77 0.36
C GLY A 67 -4.32 -3.35 -0.54
N ILE A 68 -5.19 -4.19 0.02
CA ILE A 68 -6.34 -4.77 -0.68
C ILE A 68 -7.30 -3.65 -1.10
N SER A 69 -7.68 -2.77 -0.17
CA SER A 69 -8.62 -1.68 -0.46
C SER A 69 -8.10 -0.74 -1.52
N TYR A 70 -6.80 -0.40 -1.47
CA TYR A 70 -6.15 0.44 -2.47
C TYR A 70 -6.18 -0.19 -3.86
N ASP A 71 -5.87 -1.48 -3.97
CA ASP A 71 -5.92 -2.16 -5.27
C ASP A 71 -7.36 -2.32 -5.80
N TRP A 72 -8.32 -2.55 -4.90
CA TRP A 72 -9.73 -2.69 -5.23
C TRP A 72 -10.42 -1.39 -5.66
N MET A 73 -9.81 -0.23 -5.47
CA MET A 73 -10.30 1.03 -6.06
C MET A 73 -10.43 0.96 -7.59
N ARG A 74 -9.77 0.01 -8.23
CA ARG A 74 -9.87 -0.25 -9.68
C ARG A 74 -11.22 -0.84 -10.12
N VAL A 75 -12.02 -1.40 -9.20
CA VAL A 75 -13.38 -1.86 -9.50
C VAL A 75 -14.26 -0.70 -9.97
N TYR A 76 -14.02 0.50 -9.40
CA TYR A 76 -14.68 1.75 -9.79
C TYR A 76 -13.65 2.79 -10.23
N PRO A 77 -13.12 2.68 -11.45
CA PRO A 77 -12.14 3.66 -11.92
C PRO A 77 -12.81 5.03 -12.08
N ASN A 78 -12.14 6.04 -11.55
CA ASN A 78 -12.67 7.41 -11.45
C ASN A 78 -13.14 7.97 -12.80
N TYR A 79 -12.48 7.60 -13.91
CA TYR A 79 -12.84 8.04 -15.26
C TYR A 79 -14.19 7.51 -15.77
N GLN A 80 -14.76 6.48 -15.12
CA GLN A 80 -16.11 5.98 -15.45
C GLN A 80 -17.21 6.76 -14.72
N VAL A 81 -16.87 7.42 -13.62
CA VAL A 81 -17.82 8.15 -12.76
C VAL A 81 -17.83 9.63 -13.10
N ASN A 82 -16.65 10.22 -13.30
CA ASN A 82 -16.47 11.62 -13.60
C ASN A 82 -15.55 11.82 -14.82
N PRO A 83 -15.82 12.80 -15.70
CA PRO A 83 -14.86 13.18 -16.72
C PRO A 83 -13.57 13.67 -16.05
N ILE A 84 -12.43 13.24 -16.59
CA ILE A 84 -11.11 13.62 -16.04
C ILE A 84 -10.87 15.08 -16.44
N ASP A 85 -10.79 15.98 -15.46
CA ASP A 85 -10.39 17.36 -15.68
C ASP A 85 -8.86 17.49 -15.72
N VAL A 86 -8.29 17.16 -16.87
CA VAL A 86 -6.84 17.31 -17.09
C VAL A 86 -6.48 18.78 -17.27
N LYS A 87 -7.31 19.51 -18.03
CA LYS A 87 -7.01 20.91 -18.40
C LYS A 87 -7.10 21.86 -17.21
N GLY A 88 -8.15 21.76 -16.40
CA GLY A 88 -8.32 22.62 -15.23
C GLY A 88 -7.20 22.44 -14.21
N LEU A 89 -6.81 21.19 -13.93
CA LEU A 89 -5.69 20.90 -13.03
C LEU A 89 -4.37 21.43 -13.59
N TYR A 90 -4.10 21.23 -14.88
CA TYR A 90 -2.88 21.72 -15.53
C TYR A 90 -2.79 23.26 -15.49
N GLU A 91 -3.85 23.95 -15.83
CA GLU A 91 -3.87 25.42 -15.79
C GLU A 91 -3.77 25.98 -14.36
N ALA A 92 -4.37 25.30 -13.39
CA ALA A 92 -4.23 25.65 -11.98
C ALA A 92 -2.78 25.50 -11.50
N GLU A 93 -2.14 24.36 -11.80
CA GLU A 93 -0.73 24.12 -11.49
C GLU A 93 0.17 25.14 -12.17
N LYS A 94 -0.09 25.42 -13.45
CA LYS A 94 0.66 26.40 -14.23
C LYS A 94 0.55 27.82 -13.68
N SER A 95 -0.63 28.20 -13.19
CA SER A 95 -0.86 29.53 -12.59
C SER A 95 -0.19 29.69 -11.23
N LEU A 96 -0.08 28.61 -10.44
CA LEU A 96 0.48 28.64 -9.09
C LEU A 96 1.99 28.41 -9.08
N PHE A 97 2.48 27.52 -9.93
CA PHE A 97 3.85 27.03 -9.89
C PHE A 97 4.59 27.14 -11.22
N GLY A 98 4.00 27.85 -12.20
CA GLY A 98 4.60 27.99 -13.54
C GLY A 98 5.97 28.67 -13.51
N LEU A 99 6.92 28.07 -14.21
CA LEU A 99 8.29 28.51 -14.39
C LEU A 99 8.48 29.11 -15.77
N SER A 100 8.92 30.37 -15.87
CA SER A 100 9.24 31.00 -17.16
C SER A 100 10.62 30.55 -17.65
N VAL A 101 10.65 29.79 -18.72
CA VAL A 101 11.88 29.29 -19.36
C VAL A 101 11.82 29.58 -20.86
N ASP A 102 12.77 30.34 -21.37
CA ASP A 102 12.89 30.68 -22.80
C ASP A 102 11.59 31.23 -23.44
N GLY A 103 10.84 32.02 -22.68
CA GLY A 103 9.58 32.64 -23.14
C GLY A 103 8.34 31.72 -23.05
N ALA A 104 8.51 30.47 -22.63
CA ALA A 104 7.41 29.56 -22.34
C ALA A 104 7.21 29.43 -20.82
N VAL A 105 5.95 29.21 -20.38
CA VAL A 105 5.63 28.90 -18.99
C VAL A 105 5.41 27.40 -18.87
N LEU A 106 6.32 26.72 -18.18
CA LEU A 106 6.29 25.28 -17.93
C LEU A 106 5.79 24.98 -16.51
N ILE A 107 5.05 23.91 -16.32
CA ILE A 107 4.78 23.38 -14.98
C ILE A 107 6.06 22.69 -14.42
N PRO A 108 6.21 22.53 -13.10
CA PRO A 108 7.40 21.91 -12.50
C PRO A 108 7.72 20.53 -13.08
N CYS A 109 6.69 19.72 -13.36
CA CYS A 109 6.84 18.40 -13.95
C CYS A 109 7.49 18.46 -15.34
N GLU A 110 7.06 19.40 -16.21
CA GLU A 110 7.63 19.61 -17.55
C GLU A 110 9.07 20.13 -17.44
N TYR A 111 9.32 21.08 -16.52
CA TYR A 111 10.65 21.63 -16.30
C TYR A 111 11.66 20.54 -15.91
N PHE A 112 11.34 19.72 -14.91
CA PHE A 112 12.22 18.64 -14.47
C PHE A 112 12.29 17.46 -15.49
N ALA A 113 11.28 17.25 -16.32
CA ALA A 113 11.36 16.31 -17.41
C ALA A 113 12.39 16.73 -18.47
N LEU A 114 12.58 18.04 -18.67
CA LEU A 114 13.57 18.59 -19.59
C LEU A 114 14.94 18.81 -18.94
N ASN A 115 14.98 19.09 -17.64
CA ASN A 115 16.18 19.44 -16.88
C ASN A 115 16.44 18.39 -15.79
N HIS A 116 16.95 17.22 -16.21
CA HIS A 116 17.27 16.12 -15.29
C HIS A 116 18.40 16.49 -14.32
N CYS A 117 18.17 16.21 -13.05
CA CYS A 117 19.18 16.28 -12.00
C CYS A 117 19.31 14.88 -11.36
N PRO A 118 20.33 14.07 -11.71
CA PRO A 118 20.44 12.68 -11.26
C PRO A 118 20.37 12.51 -9.73
N VAL A 119 20.89 13.48 -8.98
CA VAL A 119 20.86 13.44 -7.52
C VAL A 119 19.44 13.70 -6.99
N ALA A 120 18.76 14.71 -7.53
CA ALA A 120 17.36 15.00 -7.16
C ALA A 120 16.42 13.85 -7.56
N ASP A 121 16.60 13.31 -8.75
CA ASP A 121 15.80 12.19 -9.29
C ASP A 121 15.97 10.93 -8.42
N PHE A 122 17.21 10.64 -7.98
CA PHE A 122 17.49 9.53 -7.08
C PHE A 122 16.77 9.69 -5.73
N PHE A 123 16.86 10.86 -5.10
CA PHE A 123 16.18 11.10 -3.83
C PHE A 123 14.66 11.13 -3.98
N ALA A 124 14.13 11.74 -5.04
CA ALA A 124 12.70 11.72 -5.32
C ALA A 124 12.18 10.29 -5.50
N GLY A 125 12.93 9.44 -6.22
CA GLY A 125 12.62 8.02 -6.37
C GLY A 125 12.61 7.28 -5.02
N ILE A 126 13.62 7.50 -4.16
CA ILE A 126 13.65 6.91 -2.82
C ILE A 126 12.44 7.36 -2.00
N PHE A 127 12.16 8.67 -1.93
CA PHE A 127 11.02 9.18 -1.16
C PHE A 127 9.69 8.63 -1.68
N TYR A 128 9.54 8.54 -2.99
CA TYR A 128 8.37 7.92 -3.60
C TYR A 128 8.22 6.45 -3.22
N LEU A 129 9.31 5.68 -3.25
CA LEU A 129 9.28 4.26 -2.87
C LEU A 129 9.04 4.05 -1.37
N CYS A 130 9.40 5.02 -0.52
CA CYS A 130 9.29 4.89 0.93
C CYS A 130 7.88 5.08 1.49
N TRP A 131 6.93 5.61 0.72
CA TRP A 131 5.63 6.01 1.24
C TRP A 131 4.79 4.87 1.82
N VAL A 132 4.94 3.63 1.34
CA VAL A 132 4.29 2.43 1.91
C VAL A 132 5.23 1.64 2.84
N PRO A 133 6.47 1.29 2.43
CA PRO A 133 7.36 0.49 3.28
C PRO A 133 7.71 1.13 4.62
N VAL A 134 7.89 2.45 4.66
CA VAL A 134 8.27 3.14 5.91
C VAL A 134 7.15 3.10 6.95
N PRO A 135 5.88 3.42 6.65
CA PRO A 135 4.78 3.22 7.60
C PRO A 135 4.63 1.78 8.09
N ILE A 136 4.79 0.80 7.19
CA ILE A 136 4.74 -0.62 7.58
C ILE A 136 5.88 -0.96 8.55
N ALA A 137 7.12 -0.56 8.21
CA ALA A 137 8.29 -0.78 9.07
C ALA A 137 8.12 -0.10 10.44
N PHE A 138 7.59 1.11 10.46
CA PHE A 138 7.29 1.84 11.69
C PHE A 138 6.21 1.14 12.52
N GLY A 139 5.16 0.63 11.87
CA GLY A 139 4.13 -0.18 12.52
C GLY A 139 4.69 -1.46 13.13
N VAL A 140 5.55 -2.17 12.40
CA VAL A 140 6.26 -3.36 12.92
C VAL A 140 7.13 -2.99 14.12
N TRP A 141 7.88 -1.89 14.04
CA TRP A 141 8.71 -1.41 15.14
C TRP A 141 7.89 -1.09 16.39
N LEU A 142 6.77 -0.35 16.25
CA LEU A 142 5.85 -0.06 17.36
C LEU A 142 5.29 -1.34 17.99
N TYR A 143 4.92 -2.32 17.15
CA TYR A 143 4.44 -3.62 17.62
C TYR A 143 5.50 -4.36 18.43
N LEU A 144 6.75 -4.40 17.95
CA LEU A 144 7.87 -5.06 18.63
C LEU A 144 8.28 -4.35 19.91
N LYS A 145 8.15 -3.02 19.98
CA LYS A 145 8.40 -2.22 21.19
C LYS A 145 7.42 -2.53 22.33
N GLY A 146 6.29 -3.17 22.03
CA GLY A 146 5.34 -3.64 23.02
C GLY A 146 4.30 -2.61 23.46
N ASP A 147 4.32 -1.38 22.94
CA ASP A 147 3.27 -0.40 23.20
C ASP A 147 2.06 -0.63 22.30
N ARG A 148 1.24 -1.59 22.71
CA ARG A 148 0.07 -2.01 21.96
C ARG A 148 -0.93 -0.87 21.71
N LYS A 149 -1.05 0.09 22.62
CA LYS A 149 -1.99 1.20 22.50
C LYS A 149 -1.57 2.17 21.39
N ILE A 150 -0.29 2.54 21.37
CA ILE A 150 0.28 3.41 20.33
C ILE A 150 0.24 2.70 18.99
N TYR A 151 0.64 1.42 18.95
CA TYR A 151 0.55 0.59 17.73
C TYR A 151 -0.86 0.58 17.13
N LEU A 152 -1.90 0.28 17.94
CA LEU A 152 -3.26 0.22 17.45
C LEU A 152 -3.77 1.58 16.94
N ARG A 153 -3.43 2.67 17.63
CA ARG A 153 -3.76 4.02 17.15
C ARG A 153 -3.11 4.32 15.80
N PHE A 154 -1.83 4.01 15.68
CA PHE A 154 -1.10 4.19 14.42
C PHE A 154 -1.71 3.36 13.29
N ALA A 155 -1.95 2.07 13.53
CA ALA A 155 -2.51 1.16 12.54
C ALA A 155 -3.93 1.57 12.07
N MET A 156 -4.76 2.10 13.00
CA MET A 156 -6.10 2.60 12.67
C MET A 156 -6.10 3.92 11.90
N VAL A 157 -5.10 4.78 12.12
CA VAL A 157 -4.94 6.03 11.35
C VAL A 157 -4.38 5.75 9.96
N PHE A 158 -3.57 4.70 9.83
CA PHE A 158 -3.01 4.29 8.55
C PHE A 158 -4.06 3.63 7.63
N LEU A 159 -5.03 2.92 8.21
CA LEU A 159 -6.10 2.27 7.46
C LEU A 159 -7.15 3.27 6.96
#